data_3f5c3647e3314803f04a9af0be6ce8cc
#
_entry.id   3f5c3647e3314803f04a9af0be6ce8cc
#
_cell.length_a   1.000
_cell.length_b   1.000
_cell.length_c   1.000
_cell.angle_alpha   90.00
_cell.angle_beta   90.00
_cell.angle_gamma   90.00
#
_symmetry.space_group_name_H-M   'P 1'
#
loop_
_entity.id
_entity.type
_entity.pdbx_description
1 polymer ?
#
loop_
_entity_poly.entity_id
_entity_poly.type
_entity_poly.pdbx_seq_one_letter_code
_entity_poly.pdbx_strand_id
1 'polypeptide(L)'
;ASPAAINALGTVNAPQDTKNSVLSVLKQKIKVFAVTQNLAEMLSRSDFDMETIGERKTAVFMIIQDEKTTYHALATIFVKQCYESLIAVAQRHGGKLPVRTNFLLDEFANMPKFKDITTMITAARSRQIRMTMIIQNFAQLKQVYGNEDAETIRGNCGNILYLLTGELSALEEISKLCGDKIVKVGKDKKEETRPLITVTELQRFKQDEVLILKHRLPPLRTKFLPFWNT
;
A
#
# COMPACT_ATOMS: atom_id res chain seq x y z
N ALA A 1 35.63 -10.70 -5.54
CA ALA A 1 34.95 -10.08 -4.39
C ALA A 1 33.50 -9.84 -4.77
N SER A 2 32.56 -10.09 -3.86
CA SER A 2 31.15 -9.78 -4.13
C SER A 2 30.94 -8.26 -4.31
N PRO A 3 29.92 -7.81 -5.06
CA PRO A 3 29.60 -6.37 -5.18
C PRO A 3 29.45 -5.66 -3.83
N ALA A 4 28.92 -6.36 -2.83
CA ALA A 4 28.82 -5.84 -1.46
C ALA A 4 30.19 -5.61 -0.81
N ALA A 5 31.16 -6.50 -1.04
CA ALA A 5 32.52 -6.34 -0.53
C ALA A 5 33.24 -5.15 -1.19
N ILE A 6 33.03 -4.94 -2.50
CA ILE A 6 33.62 -3.81 -3.23
C ILE A 6 33.06 -2.48 -2.69
N ASN A 7 31.75 -2.40 -2.45
CA ASN A 7 31.13 -1.22 -1.87
C ASN A 7 31.59 -0.96 -0.42
N ALA A 8 31.89 -2.01 0.35
CA ALA A 8 32.40 -1.88 1.70
C ALA A 8 33.86 -1.37 1.76
N LEU A 9 34.67 -1.55 0.70
CA LEU A 9 36.07 -1.13 0.68
C LEU A 9 36.27 0.36 0.92
N GLY A 10 35.39 1.20 0.39
CA GLY A 10 35.42 2.64 0.65
C GLY A 10 35.27 2.99 2.13
N THR A 11 34.40 2.28 2.83
CA THR A 11 34.19 2.44 4.28
C THR A 11 35.35 1.85 5.09
N VAL A 12 35.90 0.73 4.66
CA VAL A 12 37.06 0.08 5.30
C VAL A 12 38.29 0.99 5.28
N ASN A 13 38.49 1.74 4.20
CA ASN A 13 39.62 2.64 4.02
C ASN A 13 39.36 4.08 4.52
N ALA A 14 38.18 4.35 5.08
CA ALA A 14 37.85 5.68 5.64
C ALA A 14 38.62 5.98 6.92
N PRO A 15 38.82 7.28 7.27
CA PRO A 15 39.36 7.68 8.57
C PRO A 15 38.57 7.03 9.74
N GLN A 16 39.27 6.79 10.86
CA GLN A 16 38.71 6.00 11.97
C GLN A 16 37.39 6.57 12.52
N ASP A 17 37.27 7.90 12.63
CA ASP A 17 36.06 8.54 13.13
C ASP A 17 34.88 8.35 12.17
N THR A 18 35.13 8.46 10.86
CA THR A 18 34.13 8.19 9.84
C THR A 18 33.70 6.72 9.88
N LYS A 19 34.67 5.80 10.00
CA LYS A 19 34.42 4.37 10.15
C LYS A 19 33.55 4.05 11.35
N ASN A 20 33.87 4.62 12.52
CA ASN A 20 33.12 4.42 13.75
C ASN A 20 31.67 4.96 13.63
N SER A 21 31.50 6.11 12.99
CA SER A 21 30.18 6.69 12.73
C SER A 21 29.35 5.78 11.81
N VAL A 22 29.91 5.33 10.71
CA VAL A 22 29.24 4.41 9.78
C VAL A 22 28.89 3.08 10.46
N LEU A 23 29.81 2.51 11.23
CA LEU A 23 29.56 1.27 11.98
C LEU A 23 28.47 1.45 13.06
N SER A 24 28.42 2.60 13.71
CA SER A 24 27.37 2.93 14.69
C SER A 24 25.99 2.95 14.03
N VAL A 25 25.86 3.65 12.90
CA VAL A 25 24.61 3.69 12.12
C VAL A 25 24.22 2.30 11.60
N LEU A 26 25.20 1.53 11.08
CA LEU A 26 24.97 0.18 10.62
C LEU A 26 24.46 -0.72 11.77
N LYS A 27 25.13 -0.71 12.92
CA LYS A 27 24.71 -1.47 14.10
C LYS A 27 23.30 -1.09 14.54
N GLN A 28 22.95 0.20 14.53
CA GLN A 28 21.60 0.68 14.85
C GLN A 28 20.56 0.12 13.89
N LYS A 29 20.83 0.11 12.58
CA LYS A 29 19.93 -0.43 11.55
C LYS A 29 19.80 -1.94 11.62
N ILE A 30 20.91 -2.67 11.86
CA ILE A 30 20.90 -4.14 11.98
C ILE A 30 20.28 -4.61 13.29
N LYS A 31 20.29 -3.77 14.34
CA LYS A 31 19.72 -4.12 15.65
C LYS A 31 18.28 -4.66 15.53
N VAL A 32 17.50 -4.16 14.59
CA VAL A 32 16.14 -4.64 14.31
C VAL A 32 16.10 -6.16 14.07
N PHE A 33 17.10 -6.71 13.38
CA PHE A 33 17.19 -8.13 13.05
C PHE A 33 17.81 -8.98 14.17
N ALA A 34 18.47 -8.34 15.13
CA ALA A 34 19.19 -9.02 16.22
C ALA A 34 18.45 -8.96 17.57
N VAL A 35 17.27 -8.31 17.62
CA VAL A 35 16.55 -8.04 18.88
C VAL A 35 16.00 -9.30 19.54
N THR A 36 15.66 -10.33 18.78
CA THR A 36 15.18 -11.60 19.30
C THR A 36 15.84 -12.78 18.60
N GLN A 37 16.27 -13.77 19.38
CA GLN A 37 16.86 -15.00 18.86
C GLN A 37 15.92 -15.71 17.88
N ASN A 38 14.61 -15.74 18.20
CA ASN A 38 13.58 -16.36 17.35
C ASN A 38 13.48 -15.68 15.97
N LEU A 39 13.66 -14.37 15.91
CA LEU A 39 13.63 -13.65 14.64
C LEU A 39 14.86 -13.96 13.78
N ALA A 40 16.05 -14.01 14.39
CA ALA A 40 17.27 -14.37 13.69
C ALA A 40 17.19 -15.80 13.15
N GLU A 41 16.63 -16.74 13.92
CA GLU A 41 16.41 -18.12 13.51
C GLU A 41 15.41 -18.22 12.35
N MET A 42 14.27 -17.51 12.45
CA MET A 42 13.27 -17.46 11.38
C MET A 42 13.88 -16.92 10.06
N LEU A 43 14.69 -15.86 10.13
CA LEU A 43 15.31 -15.23 8.97
C LEU A 43 16.51 -16.00 8.41
N SER A 44 17.04 -17.01 9.14
CA SER A 44 18.19 -17.82 8.70
C SER A 44 17.84 -18.90 7.68
N ARG A 45 16.55 -19.17 7.48
CA ARG A 45 16.06 -20.24 6.56
C ARG A 45 15.03 -19.65 5.60
N SER A 46 14.97 -20.22 4.40
CA SER A 46 13.94 -19.95 3.42
C SER A 46 13.10 -21.19 3.21
N ASP A 47 11.83 -21.15 3.57
CA ASP A 47 10.91 -22.29 3.45
C ASP A 47 10.21 -22.34 2.08
N PHE A 48 10.24 -21.25 1.34
CA PHE A 48 9.65 -21.19 0.00
C PHE A 48 10.37 -20.17 -0.89
N ASP A 49 10.20 -20.36 -2.20
CA ASP A 49 10.72 -19.43 -3.20
C ASP A 49 9.63 -18.41 -3.56
N MET A 50 9.96 -17.12 -3.44
CA MET A 50 9.04 -16.01 -3.76
C MET A 50 8.62 -16.01 -5.24
N GLU A 51 9.41 -16.55 -6.14
CA GLU A 51 9.10 -16.65 -7.56
C GLU A 51 7.88 -17.55 -7.82
N THR A 52 7.69 -18.58 -7.00
CA THR A 52 6.53 -19.48 -7.10
C THR A 52 5.20 -18.78 -7.00
N ILE A 53 5.12 -17.63 -6.31
CA ILE A 53 3.88 -16.83 -6.18
C ILE A 53 3.39 -16.35 -7.55
N GLY A 54 4.32 -16.01 -8.45
CA GLY A 54 4.01 -15.57 -9.81
C GLY A 54 3.75 -16.69 -10.82
N GLU A 55 4.17 -17.92 -10.50
CA GLU A 55 4.11 -19.07 -11.40
C GLU A 55 2.98 -20.05 -11.08
N ARG A 56 2.60 -20.17 -9.81
CA ARG A 56 1.57 -21.08 -9.32
C ARG A 56 0.57 -20.35 -8.42
N LYS A 57 -0.66 -20.87 -8.35
CA LYS A 57 -1.67 -20.37 -7.40
C LYS A 57 -1.18 -20.60 -5.97
N THR A 58 -0.74 -19.54 -5.33
CA THR A 58 -0.14 -19.54 -3.98
C THR A 58 -0.80 -18.46 -3.15
N ALA A 59 -1.05 -18.73 -1.87
CA ALA A 59 -1.49 -17.74 -0.89
C ALA A 59 -0.43 -17.64 0.21
N VAL A 60 0.03 -16.42 0.49
CA VAL A 60 0.97 -16.10 1.57
C VAL A 60 0.26 -15.21 2.57
N PHE A 61 0.20 -15.64 3.82
CA PHE A 61 -0.38 -14.87 4.93
C PHE A 61 0.75 -14.41 5.84
N MET A 62 0.87 -13.10 6.00
CA MET A 62 1.80 -12.48 6.93
C MET A 62 1.02 -11.81 8.04
N ILE A 63 1.12 -12.34 9.25
CA ILE A 63 0.45 -11.80 10.44
C ILE A 63 1.49 -11.02 11.25
N ILE A 64 1.23 -9.73 11.46
CA ILE A 64 2.12 -8.80 12.16
C ILE A 64 1.35 -8.24 13.35
N GLN A 65 2.04 -8.11 14.48
CA GLN A 65 1.48 -7.46 15.66
C GLN A 65 1.53 -5.93 15.46
N ASP A 66 0.39 -5.26 15.52
CA ASP A 66 0.25 -3.83 15.26
C ASP A 66 1.10 -2.97 16.20
N GLU A 67 1.26 -3.39 17.45
CA GLU A 67 2.01 -2.67 18.48
C GLU A 67 3.53 -2.68 18.28
N LYS A 68 4.06 -3.60 17.45
CA LYS A 68 5.50 -3.78 17.26
C LYS A 68 5.99 -3.25 15.92
N THR A 69 6.29 -1.96 15.87
CA THR A 69 6.81 -1.26 14.67
C THR A 69 8.05 -1.92 14.05
N THR A 70 8.83 -2.68 14.83
CA THR A 70 9.98 -3.45 14.37
C THR A 70 9.59 -4.46 13.28
N TYR A 71 8.45 -5.15 13.46
CA TYR A 71 8.00 -6.17 12.50
C TYR A 71 7.41 -5.54 11.23
N HIS A 72 6.89 -4.32 11.30
CA HIS A 72 6.43 -3.58 10.12
C HIS A 72 7.57 -3.32 9.12
N ALA A 73 8.79 -3.05 9.61
CA ALA A 73 9.97 -2.91 8.74
C ALA A 73 10.31 -4.21 8.00
N LEU A 74 10.19 -5.36 8.68
CA LEU A 74 10.41 -6.67 8.06
C LEU A 74 9.35 -6.98 7.00
N ALA A 75 8.09 -6.68 7.30
CA ALA A 75 7.00 -6.83 6.33
C ALA A 75 7.23 -5.98 5.08
N THR A 76 7.66 -4.73 5.27
CA THR A 76 7.98 -3.83 4.16
C THR A 76 9.08 -4.41 3.26
N ILE A 77 10.15 -4.95 3.87
CA ILE A 77 11.25 -5.62 3.13
C ILE A 77 10.73 -6.85 2.41
N PHE A 78 9.95 -7.70 3.07
CA PHE A 78 9.38 -8.91 2.48
C PHE A 78 8.50 -8.58 1.26
N VAL A 79 7.56 -7.64 1.40
CA VAL A 79 6.68 -7.21 0.30
C VAL A 79 7.50 -6.68 -0.87
N LYS A 80 8.56 -5.90 -0.59
CA LYS A 80 9.44 -5.36 -1.63
C LYS A 80 10.21 -6.47 -2.34
N GLN A 81 10.82 -7.39 -1.61
CA GLN A 81 11.54 -8.52 -2.20
C GLN A 81 10.61 -9.42 -3.01
N CYS A 82 9.41 -9.71 -2.50
CA CYS A 82 8.39 -10.45 -3.24
C CYS A 82 8.04 -9.73 -4.56
N TYR A 83 7.82 -8.42 -4.53
CA TYR A 83 7.55 -7.64 -5.74
C TYR A 83 8.72 -7.73 -6.74
N GLU A 84 9.97 -7.58 -6.30
CA GLU A 84 11.17 -7.66 -7.15
C GLU A 84 11.30 -9.06 -7.77
N SER A 85 11.06 -10.12 -7.01
CA SER A 85 11.04 -11.51 -7.53
C SER A 85 9.95 -11.69 -8.58
N LEU A 86 8.75 -11.15 -8.36
CA LEU A 86 7.66 -11.19 -9.34
C LEU A 86 7.98 -10.41 -10.62
N ILE A 87 8.73 -9.32 -10.54
CA ILE A 87 9.22 -8.60 -11.72
C ILE A 87 10.19 -9.48 -12.53
N ALA A 88 11.10 -10.20 -11.86
CA ALA A 88 12.01 -11.13 -12.52
C ALA A 88 11.23 -12.27 -13.21
N VAL A 89 10.22 -12.84 -12.54
CA VAL A 89 9.31 -13.83 -13.16
C VAL A 89 8.62 -13.25 -14.39
N ALA A 90 8.03 -12.06 -14.27
CA ALA A 90 7.35 -11.42 -15.39
C ALA A 90 8.29 -11.19 -16.59
N GLN A 91 9.54 -10.79 -16.36
CA GLN A 91 10.54 -10.61 -17.42
C GLN A 91 10.81 -11.91 -18.18
N ARG A 92 10.94 -13.04 -17.47
CA ARG A 92 11.13 -14.37 -18.09
C ARG A 92 9.92 -14.84 -18.92
N HIS A 93 8.73 -14.29 -18.62
CA HIS A 93 7.46 -14.65 -19.29
C HIS A 93 6.92 -13.53 -20.19
N GLY A 94 7.78 -12.82 -20.89
CA GLY A 94 7.35 -11.81 -21.88
C GLY A 94 6.73 -10.55 -21.27
N GLY A 95 7.10 -10.21 -20.05
CA GLY A 95 6.69 -8.98 -19.37
C GLY A 95 5.42 -9.10 -18.51
N LYS A 96 4.85 -10.30 -18.38
CA LYS A 96 3.63 -10.54 -17.57
C LYS A 96 3.77 -11.80 -16.73
N LEU A 97 3.21 -11.80 -15.55
CA LEU A 97 3.15 -13.00 -14.71
C LEU A 97 2.22 -14.06 -15.32
N PRO A 98 2.58 -15.35 -15.29
CA PRO A 98 1.69 -16.46 -15.63
C PRO A 98 0.44 -16.49 -14.74
N VAL A 99 0.62 -16.21 -13.45
CA VAL A 99 -0.46 -16.13 -12.46
C VAL A 99 -0.52 -14.72 -11.92
N ARG A 100 -1.71 -14.08 -12.06
CA ARG A 100 -1.93 -12.74 -11.50
C ARG A 100 -1.76 -12.74 -9.99
N THR A 101 -0.92 -11.87 -9.48
CA THR A 101 -0.66 -11.71 -8.05
C THR A 101 -1.38 -10.49 -7.50
N ASN A 102 -2.02 -10.64 -6.33
CA ASN A 102 -2.67 -9.56 -5.61
C ASN A 102 -1.98 -9.38 -4.26
N PHE A 103 -1.48 -8.17 -4.00
CA PHE A 103 -1.05 -7.75 -2.66
C PHE A 103 -2.25 -7.11 -1.96
N LEU A 104 -2.60 -7.62 -0.79
CA LEU A 104 -3.59 -7.05 0.11
C LEU A 104 -2.82 -6.49 1.30
N LEU A 105 -2.66 -5.18 1.36
CA LEU A 105 -1.84 -4.48 2.36
C LEU A 105 -2.77 -3.80 3.34
N ASP A 106 -3.09 -4.52 4.41
CA ASP A 106 -3.89 -3.96 5.50
C ASP A 106 -3.07 -2.96 6.31
N GLU A 107 -3.72 -1.92 6.81
CA GLU A 107 -3.08 -0.82 7.53
C GLU A 107 -1.82 -0.25 6.85
N PHE A 108 -1.89 -0.11 5.52
CA PHE A 108 -0.76 0.29 4.69
C PHE A 108 -0.05 1.56 5.19
N ALA A 109 -0.78 2.51 5.75
CA ALA A 109 -0.20 3.74 6.28
C ALA A 109 0.54 3.57 7.64
N ASN A 110 0.42 2.41 8.30
CA ASN A 110 1.17 2.09 9.51
C ASN A 110 2.54 1.46 9.19
N MET A 111 2.73 1.02 7.96
CA MET A 111 4.00 0.47 7.51
C MET A 111 5.02 1.59 7.26
N PRO A 112 6.34 1.35 7.52
CA PRO A 112 7.40 2.26 7.10
C PRO A 112 7.30 2.56 5.60
N LYS A 113 7.70 3.77 5.19
CA LYS A 113 7.67 4.18 3.80
C LYS A 113 8.36 3.15 2.89
N PHE A 114 7.61 2.59 1.95
CA PHE A 114 8.18 1.77 0.89
C PHE A 114 9.00 2.64 -0.04
N LYS A 115 10.28 2.34 -0.18
CA LYS A 115 11.10 2.99 -1.20
C LYS A 115 10.55 2.63 -2.58
N ASP A 116 10.42 3.62 -3.44
CA ASP A 116 9.98 3.47 -4.84
C ASP A 116 8.53 2.97 -5.03
N ILE A 117 7.65 3.13 -4.04
CA ILE A 117 6.25 2.65 -4.10
C ILE A 117 5.49 3.23 -5.30
N THR A 118 5.72 4.48 -5.64
CA THR A 118 5.07 5.14 -6.78
C THR A 118 5.43 4.47 -8.10
N THR A 119 6.71 4.10 -8.27
CA THR A 119 7.19 3.32 -9.42
C THR A 119 6.58 1.91 -9.42
N MET A 120 6.54 1.25 -8.26
CA MET A 120 5.96 -0.09 -8.12
C MET A 120 4.49 -0.11 -8.55
N ILE A 121 3.68 0.80 -8.03
CA ILE A 121 2.24 0.87 -8.33
C ILE A 121 2.00 1.17 -9.81
N THR A 122 2.76 2.09 -10.38
CA THR A 122 2.62 2.48 -11.80
C THR A 122 2.97 1.31 -12.73
N ALA A 123 4.03 0.57 -12.41
CA ALA A 123 4.50 -0.55 -13.24
C ALA A 123 3.72 -1.86 -13.02
N ALA A 124 3.14 -2.07 -11.85
CA ALA A 124 2.51 -3.31 -11.41
C ALA A 124 1.42 -3.81 -12.38
N ARG A 125 0.55 -2.88 -12.83
CA ARG A 125 -0.61 -3.22 -13.67
C ARG A 125 -0.24 -3.95 -14.97
N SER A 126 0.79 -3.49 -15.67
CA SER A 126 1.22 -4.09 -16.94
C SER A 126 1.76 -5.50 -16.76
N ARG A 127 2.20 -5.86 -15.57
CA ARG A 127 2.80 -7.15 -15.20
C ARG A 127 1.83 -8.12 -14.53
N GLN A 128 0.53 -7.78 -14.48
CA GLN A 128 -0.51 -8.54 -13.77
C GLN A 128 -0.32 -8.57 -12.25
N ILE A 129 0.32 -7.57 -11.67
CA ILE A 129 0.39 -7.34 -10.24
C ILE A 129 -0.66 -6.31 -9.86
N ARG A 130 -1.43 -6.57 -8.82
CA ARG A 130 -2.41 -5.64 -8.24
C ARG A 130 -2.05 -5.37 -6.80
N MET A 131 -2.22 -4.12 -6.40
CA MET A 131 -2.05 -3.68 -5.02
C MET A 131 -3.37 -3.12 -4.51
N THR A 132 -3.86 -3.68 -3.42
CA THR A 132 -4.99 -3.17 -2.64
C THR A 132 -4.43 -2.67 -1.33
N MET A 133 -4.54 -1.38 -1.10
CA MET A 133 -4.06 -0.71 0.11
C MET A 133 -5.26 -0.30 0.95
N ILE A 134 -5.27 -0.74 2.19
CA ILE A 134 -6.31 -0.39 3.16
C ILE A 134 -5.71 0.64 4.10
N ILE A 135 -6.39 1.78 4.24
CA ILE A 135 -5.98 2.90 5.09
C ILE A 135 -7.16 3.40 5.90
N GLN A 136 -6.90 3.93 7.07
CA GLN A 136 -7.94 4.50 7.92
C GLN A 136 -8.32 5.92 7.47
N ASN A 137 -7.32 6.71 7.03
CA ASN A 137 -7.54 8.06 6.52
C ASN A 137 -6.39 8.50 5.60
N PHE A 138 -6.62 9.57 4.84
CA PHE A 138 -5.62 10.12 3.92
C PHE A 138 -4.52 10.93 4.63
N ALA A 139 -4.79 11.48 5.82
CA ALA A 139 -3.80 12.22 6.58
C ALA A 139 -2.63 11.33 7.01
N GLN A 140 -2.90 10.09 7.44
CA GLN A 140 -1.86 9.11 7.75
C GLN A 140 -1.00 8.77 6.51
N LEU A 141 -1.64 8.59 5.35
CA LEU A 141 -0.91 8.33 4.11
C LEU A 141 0.02 9.50 3.77
N LYS A 142 -0.46 10.75 3.89
CA LYS A 142 0.35 11.95 3.67
C LYS A 142 1.49 12.10 4.68
N GLN A 143 1.26 11.71 5.93
CA GLN A 143 2.29 11.74 6.97
C GLN A 143 3.46 10.81 6.65
N VAL A 144 3.19 9.62 6.12
CA VAL A 144 4.23 8.62 5.80
C VAL A 144 4.94 8.94 4.48
N TYR A 145 4.18 9.31 3.45
CA TYR A 145 4.70 9.43 2.08
C TYR A 145 4.98 10.87 1.65
N GLY A 146 4.44 11.87 2.34
CA GLY A 146 4.41 13.25 1.88
C GLY A 146 3.23 13.49 0.92
N ASN A 147 2.97 14.76 0.60
CA ASN A 147 1.81 15.11 -0.22
C ASN A 147 1.90 14.54 -1.65
N GLU A 148 3.04 14.71 -2.30
CA GLU A 148 3.23 14.32 -3.72
C GLU A 148 3.12 12.81 -3.94
N ASP A 149 3.83 12.01 -3.13
CA ASP A 149 3.78 10.56 -3.24
C ASP A 149 2.39 10.02 -2.85
N ALA A 150 1.75 10.59 -1.81
CA ALA A 150 0.40 10.20 -1.41
C ALA A 150 -0.63 10.46 -2.50
N GLU A 151 -0.54 11.61 -3.19
CA GLU A 151 -1.41 11.91 -4.34
C GLU A 151 -1.14 10.99 -5.53
N THR A 152 0.12 10.67 -5.79
CA THR A 152 0.51 9.71 -6.83
C THR A 152 -0.03 8.32 -6.53
N ILE A 153 0.09 7.85 -5.27
CA ILE A 153 -0.47 6.57 -4.84
C ILE A 153 -1.98 6.53 -5.08
N ARG A 154 -2.70 7.55 -4.63
CA ARG A 154 -4.15 7.66 -4.80
C ARG A 154 -4.58 7.74 -6.26
N GLY A 155 -3.89 8.57 -7.05
CA GLY A 155 -4.16 8.73 -8.48
C GLY A 155 -4.00 7.44 -9.30
N ASN A 156 -3.14 6.52 -8.84
CA ASN A 156 -2.98 5.20 -9.45
C ASN A 156 -4.02 4.17 -8.98
N CYS A 157 -4.80 4.47 -7.93
CA CYS A 157 -5.89 3.61 -7.48
C CYS A 157 -7.11 3.79 -8.39
N GLY A 158 -7.27 2.92 -9.38
CA GLY A 158 -8.40 2.95 -10.32
C GLY A 158 -9.75 2.57 -9.70
N ASN A 159 -9.74 2.00 -8.50
CA ASN A 159 -10.92 1.69 -7.70
C ASN A 159 -10.71 2.22 -6.27
N ILE A 160 -11.72 2.87 -5.72
CA ILE A 160 -11.74 3.30 -4.32
C ILE A 160 -13.00 2.70 -3.70
N LEU A 161 -12.82 2.01 -2.58
CA LEU A 161 -13.91 1.52 -1.75
C LEU A 161 -13.93 2.38 -0.49
N TYR A 162 -14.99 3.14 -0.33
CA TYR A 162 -15.21 3.93 0.87
C TYR A 162 -16.21 3.19 1.77
N LEU A 163 -15.81 2.95 3.01
CA LEU A 163 -16.63 2.32 4.04
C LEU A 163 -17.14 3.39 5.02
N LEU A 164 -16.22 4.01 5.75
CA LEU A 164 -16.49 5.12 6.66
C LEU A 164 -15.17 5.79 7.05
N THR A 165 -15.19 7.10 7.25
CA THR A 165 -14.10 7.86 7.88
C THR A 165 -14.67 9.06 8.62
N GLY A 166 -13.98 9.49 9.68
CA GLY A 166 -14.27 10.76 10.37
C GLY A 166 -13.50 11.95 9.81
N GLU A 167 -12.61 11.75 8.84
CA GLU A 167 -11.79 12.82 8.26
C GLU A 167 -12.57 13.66 7.27
N LEU A 168 -12.85 14.93 7.63
CA LEU A 168 -13.68 15.82 6.80
C LEU A 168 -13.07 16.05 5.41
N SER A 169 -11.76 16.25 5.33
CA SER A 169 -11.06 16.45 4.05
C SER A 169 -11.21 15.25 3.10
N ALA A 170 -11.18 14.03 3.63
CA ALA A 170 -11.41 12.82 2.85
C ALA A 170 -12.87 12.72 2.37
N LEU A 171 -13.83 13.09 3.22
CA LEU A 171 -15.25 13.13 2.87
C LEU A 171 -15.55 14.13 1.76
N GLU A 172 -14.97 15.34 1.84
CA GLU A 172 -15.09 16.36 0.80
C GLU A 172 -14.51 15.88 -0.53
N GLU A 173 -13.37 15.23 -0.49
CA GLU A 173 -12.73 14.69 -1.68
C GLU A 173 -13.54 13.56 -2.30
N ILE A 174 -14.03 12.60 -1.51
CA ILE A 174 -14.88 11.51 -1.98
C ILE A 174 -16.17 12.07 -2.59
N SER A 175 -16.78 13.07 -1.94
CA SER A 175 -17.95 13.76 -2.49
C SER A 175 -17.68 14.38 -3.86
N LYS A 176 -16.53 15.07 -4.02
CA LYS A 176 -16.09 15.65 -5.31
C LYS A 176 -15.83 14.55 -6.37
N LEU A 177 -15.21 13.43 -5.98
CA LEU A 177 -14.98 12.31 -6.89
C LEU A 177 -16.27 11.64 -7.38
N CYS A 178 -17.37 11.75 -6.61
CA CYS A 178 -18.69 11.29 -7.04
C CYS A 178 -19.29 12.13 -8.15
N GLY A 179 -18.83 13.39 -8.30
CA GLY A 179 -19.38 14.36 -9.25
C GLY A 179 -20.68 15.00 -8.77
N ASP A 180 -21.33 15.71 -9.67
CA ASP A 180 -22.50 16.51 -9.39
C ASP A 180 -23.74 16.03 -10.14
N LYS A 181 -24.92 16.46 -9.68
CA LYS A 181 -26.21 16.31 -10.32
C LYS A 181 -26.92 17.65 -10.44
N ILE A 182 -27.71 17.83 -11.49
CA ILE A 182 -28.58 18.98 -11.68
C ILE A 182 -29.92 18.67 -11.04
N VAL A 183 -30.36 19.54 -10.13
CA VAL A 183 -31.67 19.45 -9.48
C VAL A 183 -32.49 20.69 -9.82
N LYS A 184 -33.78 20.50 -10.05
CA LYS A 184 -34.73 21.62 -10.26
C LYS A 184 -35.35 22.03 -8.92
N VAL A 185 -35.13 23.28 -8.52
CA VAL A 185 -35.54 23.79 -7.21
C VAL A 185 -36.54 24.92 -7.40
N GLY A 186 -37.54 24.96 -6.52
CA GLY A 186 -38.56 26.01 -6.48
C GLY A 186 -39.67 25.86 -7.53
N LYS A 187 -40.67 26.80 -7.45
CA LYS A 187 -41.80 26.81 -8.38
C LYS A 187 -41.40 27.10 -9.83
N ASP A 188 -40.33 27.88 -9.98
CA ASP A 188 -39.79 28.27 -11.30
C ASP A 188 -38.84 27.23 -11.90
N LYS A 189 -38.66 26.07 -11.25
CA LYS A 189 -37.79 24.95 -11.69
C LYS A 189 -36.38 25.41 -12.04
N LYS A 190 -35.83 26.34 -11.28
CA LYS A 190 -34.46 26.83 -11.45
C LYS A 190 -33.48 25.67 -11.29
N GLU A 191 -32.56 25.49 -12.24
CA GLU A 191 -31.57 24.45 -12.17
C GLU A 191 -30.43 24.83 -11.22
N GLU A 192 -30.12 23.93 -10.28
CA GLU A 192 -29.01 24.06 -9.35
C GLU A 192 -28.12 22.82 -9.46
N THR A 193 -26.81 23.06 -9.48
CA THR A 193 -25.82 21.98 -9.40
C THR A 193 -25.56 21.64 -7.95
N ARG A 194 -25.71 20.37 -7.60
CA ARG A 194 -25.47 19.87 -6.24
C ARG A 194 -24.61 18.59 -6.31
N PRO A 195 -23.78 18.30 -5.28
CA PRO A 195 -23.06 17.05 -5.23
C PRO A 195 -23.98 15.85 -5.41
N LEU A 196 -23.53 14.84 -6.17
CA LEU A 196 -24.29 13.60 -6.35
C LEU A 196 -24.48 12.88 -5.02
N ILE A 197 -23.42 12.84 -4.20
CA ILE A 197 -23.41 12.33 -2.82
C ILE A 197 -22.78 13.42 -1.95
N THR A 198 -23.49 13.88 -0.96
CA THR A 198 -23.05 14.95 -0.07
C THR A 198 -22.14 14.42 1.04
N VAL A 199 -21.31 15.29 1.62
CA VAL A 199 -20.51 14.97 2.81
C VAL A 199 -21.40 14.43 3.95
N THR A 200 -22.57 15.04 4.15
CA THR A 200 -23.53 14.59 5.19
C THR A 200 -24.04 13.18 4.93
N GLU A 201 -24.28 12.81 3.67
CA GLU A 201 -24.68 11.43 3.32
C GLU A 201 -23.55 10.46 3.58
N LEU A 202 -22.30 10.81 3.24
CA LEU A 202 -21.13 9.97 3.51
C LEU A 202 -20.91 9.74 5.02
N GLN A 203 -21.10 10.77 5.84
CA GLN A 203 -20.99 10.66 7.30
C GLN A 203 -22.04 9.73 7.93
N ARG A 204 -23.14 9.47 7.23
CA ARG A 204 -24.28 8.67 7.72
C ARG A 204 -24.32 7.27 7.14
N PHE A 205 -23.24 6.82 6.50
CA PHE A 205 -23.14 5.43 6.01
C PHE A 205 -23.28 4.47 7.17
N LYS A 206 -24.09 3.44 6.95
CA LYS A 206 -24.23 2.33 7.91
C LYS A 206 -23.02 1.40 7.82
N GLN A 207 -22.83 0.57 8.82
CA GLN A 207 -21.68 -0.33 8.93
C GLN A 207 -21.54 -1.29 7.73
N ASP A 208 -22.67 -1.66 7.10
CA ASP A 208 -22.71 -2.55 5.94
C ASP A 208 -22.70 -1.81 4.59
N GLU A 209 -22.78 -0.48 4.60
CA GLU A 209 -22.82 0.32 3.37
C GLU A 209 -21.43 0.61 2.83
N VAL A 210 -21.29 0.52 1.52
CA VAL A 210 -20.04 0.74 0.78
C VAL A 210 -20.31 1.61 -0.43
N LEU A 211 -19.45 2.60 -0.63
CA LEU A 211 -19.40 3.35 -1.87
C LEU A 211 -18.22 2.87 -2.71
N ILE A 212 -18.49 2.46 -3.92
CA ILE A 212 -17.49 2.00 -4.88
C ILE A 212 -17.34 3.07 -5.95
N LEU A 213 -16.15 3.65 -6.02
CA LEU A 213 -15.74 4.54 -7.09
C LEU A 213 -14.80 3.77 -8.03
N LYS A 214 -15.14 3.75 -9.30
CA LYS A 214 -14.32 3.14 -10.34
C LYS A 214 -14.17 4.11 -11.50
N HIS A 215 -12.94 4.30 -11.99
CA HIS A 215 -12.70 5.19 -13.12
C HIS A 215 -13.65 4.88 -14.28
N ARG A 216 -14.21 5.91 -14.89
CA ARG A 216 -15.12 5.87 -16.04
C ARG A 216 -16.51 5.26 -15.78
N LEU A 217 -16.83 4.97 -14.52
CA LEU A 217 -18.15 4.45 -14.15
C LEU A 217 -18.80 5.39 -13.13
N PRO A 218 -20.14 5.48 -13.10
CA PRO A 218 -20.83 6.17 -12.03
C PRO A 218 -20.53 5.55 -10.66
N PRO A 219 -20.58 6.36 -9.58
CA PRO A 219 -20.47 5.84 -8.22
C PRO A 219 -21.56 4.81 -7.93
N LEU A 220 -21.18 3.72 -7.28
CA LEU A 220 -22.10 2.66 -6.87
C LEU A 220 -22.16 2.59 -5.34
N ARG A 221 -23.32 2.91 -4.75
CA ARG A 221 -23.62 2.65 -3.35
C ARG A 221 -24.24 1.28 -3.22
N THR A 222 -23.66 0.42 -2.39
CA THR A 222 -24.10 -0.96 -2.19
C THR A 222 -23.88 -1.40 -0.74
N LYS A 223 -24.12 -2.67 -0.45
CA LYS A 223 -23.89 -3.27 0.86
C LYS A 223 -22.97 -4.46 0.74
N PHE A 224 -22.05 -4.58 1.70
CA PHE A 224 -21.24 -5.76 1.89
C PHE A 224 -21.64 -6.41 3.22
N LEU A 225 -21.97 -7.70 3.15
CA LEU A 225 -22.17 -8.48 4.37
C LEU A 225 -20.81 -8.82 4.96
N PRO A 226 -20.62 -8.64 6.28
CA PRO A 226 -19.44 -9.15 6.97
C PRO A 226 -19.32 -10.67 6.78
N PHE A 227 -18.09 -11.18 6.66
CA PHE A 227 -17.86 -12.62 6.39
C PHE A 227 -18.40 -13.56 7.51
N TRP A 228 -18.55 -13.03 8.73
CA TRP A 228 -19.15 -13.78 9.85
C TRP A 228 -20.69 -13.86 9.81
N ASN A 229 -21.32 -13.19 8.84
CA ASN A 229 -22.75 -13.22 8.59
C ASN A 229 -23.12 -14.02 7.32
N THR A 230 -22.13 -14.68 6.71
CA THR A 230 -22.28 -15.61 5.60
C THR A 230 -22.13 -17.04 6.12
#